data_e62ea1a4e5dbc4c6c91d411486e826e5
#
_entry.id   e62ea1a4e5dbc4c6c91d411486e826e5
#
_cell.length_a   1.000
_cell.length_b   1.000
_cell.length_c   1.000
_cell.angle_alpha   90.00
_cell.angle_beta   90.00
_cell.angle_gamma   90.00
#
_symmetry.space_group_name_H-M   'P 1'
#
loop_
_entity.id
_entity.type
_entity.pdbx_description
1 polymer ?
#
loop_
_entity_poly.entity_id
_entity_poly.type
_entity_poly.pdbx_seq_one_letter_code
_entity_poly.pdbx_strand_id
1 'polypeptide(L)'
;MKKLIIIALMAVGIQAANAQQDEFFGEIPDHTPMMNDTWETINTLMYKVTHKDNQTIYTPHFPDKLKAIDKKTVTLPGYLVPMNGGRDHETFMLSVLPIMQCMFCGQGDVPPMVEIFMKKGKKVRFTEEPIKIRGTVRLNPDTQEGNSEIQILDAELI
;
A
#
# COMPACT_ATOMS: atom_id res chain seq x y z
N MET A 1 -12.90 33.38 -47.75
CA MET A 1 -13.42 32.04 -47.61
C MET A 1 -12.38 30.99 -47.14
N LYS A 2 -11.18 30.94 -47.78
CA LYS A 2 -10.12 29.97 -47.36
C LYS A 2 -9.63 30.08 -45.90
N LYS A 3 -9.56 31.32 -45.34
CA LYS A 3 -9.11 31.55 -43.95
C LYS A 3 -10.13 31.10 -42.90
N LEU A 4 -11.42 31.14 -43.19
CA LEU A 4 -12.48 30.69 -42.29
C LEU A 4 -12.51 29.15 -42.18
N ILE A 5 -12.17 28.44 -43.24
CA ILE A 5 -12.15 26.95 -43.25
C ILE A 5 -10.96 26.43 -42.40
N ILE A 6 -9.82 27.12 -42.39
CA ILE A 6 -8.65 26.73 -41.60
C ILE A 6 -8.90 26.90 -40.10
N ILE A 7 -9.62 27.95 -39.68
CA ILE A 7 -10.00 28.16 -38.28
C ILE A 7 -11.00 27.10 -37.79
N ALA A 8 -11.96 26.72 -38.65
CA ALA A 8 -12.91 25.69 -38.32
C ALA A 8 -12.25 24.28 -38.14
N LEU A 9 -11.26 23.95 -38.97
CA LEU A 9 -10.48 22.71 -38.88
C LEU A 9 -9.60 22.66 -37.61
N MET A 10 -9.03 23.79 -37.18
CA MET A 10 -8.28 23.84 -35.89
C MET A 10 -9.19 23.67 -34.67
N ALA A 11 -10.41 24.21 -34.69
CA ALA A 11 -11.35 24.08 -33.58
C ALA A 11 -11.83 22.64 -33.36
N VAL A 12 -12.00 21.86 -34.42
CA VAL A 12 -12.39 20.42 -34.34
C VAL A 12 -11.24 19.56 -33.80
N GLY A 13 -9.98 19.91 -34.14
CA GLY A 13 -8.81 19.17 -33.64
C GLY A 13 -8.60 19.29 -32.12
N ILE A 14 -8.98 20.40 -31.49
CA ILE A 14 -8.83 20.62 -30.04
C ILE A 14 -9.88 19.81 -29.24
N GLN A 15 -11.06 19.60 -29.77
CA GLN A 15 -12.10 18.79 -29.10
C GLN A 15 -11.80 17.29 -29.14
N ALA A 16 -11.14 16.79 -30.18
CA ALA A 16 -10.74 15.39 -30.27
C ALA A 16 -9.57 15.04 -29.29
N ALA A 17 -8.72 16.01 -28.98
CA ALA A 17 -7.60 15.80 -28.04
C ALA A 17 -8.07 15.67 -26.57
N ASN A 18 -9.17 16.32 -26.19
CA ASN A 18 -9.74 16.20 -24.85
C ASN A 18 -10.52 14.90 -24.64
N ALA A 19 -11.13 14.34 -25.68
CA ALA A 19 -11.87 13.08 -25.59
C ALA A 19 -10.98 11.84 -25.41
N GLN A 20 -9.69 11.91 -25.77
CA GLN A 20 -8.75 10.79 -25.60
C GLN A 20 -8.10 10.72 -24.23
N GLN A 21 -8.19 11.76 -23.40
CA GLN A 21 -7.64 11.76 -22.03
C GLN A 21 -8.56 11.06 -21.02
N ASP A 22 -9.86 11.07 -21.25
CA ASP A 22 -10.84 10.45 -20.32
C ASP A 22 -10.95 8.93 -20.49
N GLU A 23 -10.54 8.37 -21.63
CA GLU A 23 -10.60 6.91 -21.89
C GLU A 23 -9.39 6.13 -21.37
N PHE A 24 -8.26 6.80 -21.08
CA PHE A 24 -7.02 6.12 -20.66
C PHE A 24 -6.94 5.88 -19.16
N PHE A 25 -7.63 6.69 -18.37
CA PHE A 25 -7.80 6.48 -16.94
C PHE A 25 -9.25 6.11 -16.67
N GLY A 26 -9.61 4.83 -16.88
CA GLY A 26 -10.88 4.30 -16.40
C GLY A 26 -11.06 4.67 -14.92
N GLU A 27 -12.30 4.90 -14.48
CA GLU A 27 -12.60 5.16 -13.07
C GLU A 27 -11.92 4.08 -12.22
N ILE A 28 -10.94 4.48 -11.39
CA ILE A 28 -10.34 3.57 -10.41
C ILE A 28 -11.46 3.25 -9.43
N PRO A 29 -11.86 1.98 -9.29
CA PRO A 29 -12.93 1.63 -8.36
C PRO A 29 -12.61 2.16 -6.97
N ASP A 30 -13.55 2.87 -6.35
CA ASP A 30 -13.41 3.34 -4.97
C ASP A 30 -13.53 2.12 -4.03
N HIS A 31 -12.41 1.68 -3.49
CA HIS A 31 -12.36 0.58 -2.54
C HIS A 31 -12.41 1.13 -1.11
N THR A 32 -13.33 0.61 -0.32
CA THR A 32 -13.34 0.86 1.12
C THR A 32 -12.12 0.18 1.77
N PRO A 33 -11.34 0.89 2.60
CA PRO A 33 -10.21 0.30 3.29
C PRO A 33 -10.61 -0.93 4.12
N MET A 34 -9.81 -1.99 4.06
CA MET A 34 -10.07 -3.25 4.79
C MET A 34 -9.67 -3.15 6.26
N MET A 35 -10.28 -2.22 6.98
CA MET A 35 -9.99 -1.98 8.40
C MET A 35 -10.67 -3.02 9.30
N ASN A 36 -9.97 -3.40 10.37
CA ASN A 36 -10.47 -4.15 11.52
C ASN A 36 -9.72 -3.71 12.78
N ASP A 37 -10.11 -4.20 13.96
CA ASP A 37 -9.49 -3.81 15.25
C ASP A 37 -7.96 -4.01 15.28
N THR A 38 -7.44 -5.01 14.55
CA THR A 38 -6.00 -5.26 14.44
C THR A 38 -5.34 -4.18 13.58
N TRP A 39 -5.93 -3.83 12.44
CA TRP A 39 -5.46 -2.73 11.61
C TRP A 39 -5.53 -1.38 12.32
N GLU A 40 -6.61 -1.12 13.07
CA GLU A 40 -6.70 0.09 13.90
C GLU A 40 -5.58 0.15 14.94
N THR A 41 -5.23 -1.00 15.53
CA THR A 41 -4.11 -1.09 16.48
C THR A 41 -2.78 -0.83 15.77
N ILE A 42 -2.55 -1.42 14.60
CA ILE A 42 -1.36 -1.21 13.76
C ILE A 42 -1.22 0.27 13.37
N ASN A 43 -2.32 0.91 13.01
CA ASN A 43 -2.33 2.33 12.62
C ASN A 43 -2.02 3.31 13.78
N THR A 44 -1.84 2.81 15.00
CA THR A 44 -1.35 3.63 16.13
C THR A 44 0.18 3.82 16.14
N LEU A 45 0.92 3.21 15.21
CA LEU A 45 2.36 3.43 15.05
C LEU A 45 2.65 4.93 14.89
N MET A 46 3.64 5.42 15.62
CA MET A 46 4.10 6.80 15.54
C MET A 46 5.60 6.84 15.27
N TYR A 47 6.10 8.00 14.85
CA TYR A 47 7.53 8.22 14.64
C TYR A 47 8.02 9.40 15.47
N LYS A 48 9.14 9.20 16.15
CA LYS A 48 9.93 10.30 16.70
C LYS A 48 10.84 10.82 15.59
N VAL A 49 10.63 12.07 15.19
CA VAL A 49 11.44 12.74 14.18
C VAL A 49 12.60 13.47 14.87
N THR A 50 13.82 13.19 14.43
CA THR A 50 15.03 13.90 14.88
C THR A 50 15.82 14.39 13.66
N HIS A 51 16.43 15.58 13.78
CA HIS A 51 17.28 16.15 12.75
C HIS A 51 18.73 16.11 13.22
N LYS A 52 19.59 15.42 12.49
CA LYS A 52 21.02 15.31 12.77
C LYS A 52 21.81 15.36 11.46
N ASP A 53 22.87 16.18 11.42
CA ASP A 53 23.79 16.26 10.28
C ASP A 53 23.09 16.45 8.91
N ASN A 54 22.11 17.34 8.87
CA ASN A 54 21.26 17.62 7.70
C ASN A 54 20.40 16.43 7.23
N GLN A 55 20.24 15.39 8.05
CA GLN A 55 19.38 14.22 7.80
C GLN A 55 18.20 14.23 8.76
N THR A 56 17.03 13.86 8.25
CA THR A 56 15.85 13.61 9.07
C THR A 56 15.78 12.11 9.37
N ILE A 57 15.81 11.77 10.65
CA ILE A 57 15.76 10.40 11.15
C ILE A 57 14.37 10.15 11.76
N TYR A 58 13.70 9.13 11.26
CA TYR A 58 12.41 8.65 11.77
C TYR A 58 12.67 7.41 12.62
N THR A 59 12.41 7.51 13.92
CA THR A 59 12.54 6.36 14.84
C THR A 59 11.14 5.87 15.21
N PRO A 60 10.79 4.61 14.95
CA PRO A 60 9.47 4.09 15.27
C PRO A 60 9.21 4.11 16.77
N HIS A 61 8.04 4.57 17.16
CA HIS A 61 7.54 4.54 18.53
C HIS A 61 6.29 3.69 18.60
N PHE A 62 6.35 2.59 19.33
CA PHE A 62 5.26 1.66 19.49
C PHE A 62 4.47 1.99 20.77
N PRO A 63 3.22 2.48 20.65
CA PRO A 63 2.33 2.67 21.81
C PRO A 63 2.03 1.35 22.52
N ASP A 64 1.60 1.41 23.78
CA ASP A 64 1.36 0.22 24.61
C ASP A 64 0.29 -0.70 24.00
N LYS A 65 -0.74 -0.13 23.34
CA LYS A 65 -1.76 -0.89 22.61
C LYS A 65 -1.13 -1.74 21.49
N LEU A 66 -0.17 -1.19 20.76
CA LEU A 66 0.54 -1.90 19.70
C LEU A 66 1.52 -2.93 20.27
N LYS A 67 2.26 -2.60 21.35
CA LYS A 67 3.13 -3.55 22.06
C LYS A 67 2.34 -4.75 22.61
N ALA A 68 1.09 -4.53 22.98
CA ALA A 68 0.24 -5.59 23.51
C ALA A 68 -0.09 -6.70 22.51
N ILE A 69 0.05 -6.45 21.20
CA ILE A 69 -0.14 -7.47 20.15
C ILE A 69 1.18 -8.07 19.65
N ASP A 70 2.34 -7.58 20.09
CA ASP A 70 3.63 -8.18 19.76
C ASP A 70 3.67 -9.66 20.14
N LYS A 71 4.21 -10.49 19.27
CA LYS A 71 4.29 -11.96 19.40
C LYS A 71 2.93 -12.67 19.48
N LYS A 72 1.81 -11.97 19.24
CA LYS A 72 0.49 -12.60 19.18
C LYS A 72 0.14 -12.96 17.74
N THR A 73 -0.63 -14.04 17.60
CA THR A 73 -1.21 -14.42 16.31
C THR A 73 -2.41 -13.51 16.01
N VAL A 74 -2.40 -12.92 14.83
CA VAL A 74 -3.47 -12.05 14.34
C VAL A 74 -3.97 -12.52 12.98
N THR A 75 -5.13 -12.01 12.59
CA THR A 75 -5.70 -12.20 11.25
C THR A 75 -5.95 -10.85 10.62
N LEU A 76 -5.40 -10.63 9.42
CA LEU A 76 -5.47 -9.39 8.68
C LEU A 76 -6.06 -9.63 7.29
N PRO A 77 -7.18 -9.00 6.94
CA PRO A 77 -7.60 -8.87 5.55
C PRO A 77 -6.79 -7.76 4.87
N GLY A 78 -6.55 -7.86 3.57
CA GLY A 78 -5.86 -6.80 2.84
C GLY A 78 -5.50 -7.19 1.42
N TYR A 79 -4.84 -6.29 0.74
CA TYR A 79 -4.38 -6.45 -0.64
C TYR A 79 -2.89 -6.74 -0.67
N LEU A 80 -2.49 -7.72 -1.47
CA LEU A 80 -1.09 -8.07 -1.68
C LEU A 80 -0.41 -6.99 -2.53
N VAL A 81 0.66 -6.41 -2.00
CA VAL A 81 1.53 -5.47 -2.70
C VAL A 81 2.89 -6.13 -2.90
N PRO A 82 3.28 -6.48 -4.14
CA PRO A 82 4.53 -7.17 -4.41
C PRO A 82 5.75 -6.32 -4.07
N MET A 83 6.75 -6.90 -3.42
CA MET A 83 8.05 -6.26 -3.18
C MET A 83 9.10 -6.64 -4.24
N ASN A 84 8.82 -7.66 -5.04
CA ASN A 84 9.72 -8.14 -6.10
C ASN A 84 8.92 -8.60 -7.32
N GLY A 85 9.59 -8.80 -8.45
CA GLY A 85 8.98 -9.36 -9.65
C GLY A 85 8.59 -10.83 -9.46
N GLY A 86 7.60 -11.28 -10.22
CA GLY A 86 7.11 -12.66 -10.19
C GLY A 86 5.63 -12.74 -9.86
N ARG A 87 5.12 -13.98 -9.83
CA ARG A 87 3.70 -14.24 -9.54
C ARG A 87 3.45 -14.82 -8.16
N ASP A 88 4.43 -15.47 -7.58
CA ASP A 88 4.32 -16.19 -6.31
C ASP A 88 5.30 -15.60 -5.31
N HIS A 89 4.80 -15.12 -4.16
CA HIS A 89 5.53 -14.34 -3.18
C HIS A 89 5.63 -15.07 -1.84
N GLU A 90 6.86 -15.17 -1.31
CA GLU A 90 7.14 -15.61 0.06
C GLU A 90 7.14 -14.42 1.03
N THR A 91 7.48 -13.23 0.50
CA THR A 91 7.50 -11.97 1.24
C THR A 91 6.83 -10.90 0.39
N PHE A 92 5.96 -10.10 1.00
CA PHE A 92 5.21 -9.02 0.34
C PHE A 92 4.67 -8.03 1.37
N MET A 93 4.23 -6.85 0.94
CA MET A 93 3.46 -5.94 1.79
C MET A 93 1.98 -6.30 1.71
N LEU A 94 1.29 -6.27 2.85
CA LEU A 94 -0.17 -6.33 2.93
C LEU A 94 -0.69 -4.93 3.25
N SER A 95 -1.58 -4.42 2.43
CA SER A 95 -2.16 -3.08 2.54
C SER A 95 -3.66 -3.14 2.74
N VAL A 96 -4.23 -2.15 3.44
CA VAL A 96 -5.69 -2.00 3.55
C VAL A 96 -6.35 -1.53 2.26
N LEU A 97 -5.58 -1.00 1.31
CA LEU A 97 -6.04 -0.52 -0.01
C LEU A 97 -5.26 -1.19 -1.14
N PRO A 98 -5.86 -1.36 -2.32
CA PRO A 98 -5.16 -1.85 -3.51
C PRO A 98 -3.98 -0.94 -3.89
N ILE A 99 -2.95 -1.51 -4.52
CA ILE A 99 -1.72 -0.78 -4.90
C ILE A 99 -2.01 0.44 -5.78
N MET A 100 -2.98 0.36 -6.67
CA MET A 100 -3.34 1.47 -7.56
C MET A 100 -3.87 2.68 -6.79
N GLN A 101 -4.68 2.46 -5.76
CA GLN A 101 -5.17 3.54 -4.90
C GLN A 101 -4.10 4.05 -3.94
N CYS A 102 -3.21 3.16 -3.47
CA CYS A 102 -2.10 3.49 -2.60
C CYS A 102 -1.11 4.48 -3.24
N MET A 103 -0.89 4.38 -4.56
CA MET A 103 0.09 5.20 -5.29
C MET A 103 -0.48 6.49 -5.89
N PHE A 104 -1.78 6.53 -6.20
CA PHE A 104 -2.40 7.63 -6.95
C PHE A 104 -3.24 8.58 -6.12
N CYS A 105 -3.58 8.23 -4.88
CA CYS A 105 -4.36 9.10 -3.99
C CYS A 105 -3.58 10.29 -3.42
N GLY A 106 -2.61 10.84 -4.11
CA GLY A 106 -1.68 11.94 -3.80
C GLY A 106 -2.13 13.09 -2.86
N GLN A 107 -3.22 12.91 -2.12
CA GLN A 107 -3.74 13.82 -1.11
C GLN A 107 -3.87 13.18 0.28
N GLY A 108 -3.44 11.94 0.48
CA GLY A 108 -3.64 11.21 1.71
C GLY A 108 -2.36 10.68 2.34
N ASP A 109 -2.46 10.30 3.60
CA ASP A 109 -1.44 9.53 4.30
C ASP A 109 -1.22 8.20 3.61
N VAL A 110 0.00 7.66 3.71
CA VAL A 110 0.30 6.30 3.25
C VAL A 110 -0.63 5.34 4.02
N PRO A 111 -1.40 4.48 3.31
CA PRO A 111 -2.30 3.57 4.00
C PRO A 111 -1.52 2.63 4.91
N PRO A 112 -2.13 2.15 6.01
CA PRO A 112 -1.51 1.17 6.87
C PRO A 112 -1.07 -0.06 6.06
N MET A 113 0.19 -0.43 6.22
CA MET A 113 0.81 -1.60 5.58
C MET A 113 1.67 -2.36 6.58
N VAL A 114 1.77 -3.67 6.38
CA VAL A 114 2.66 -4.55 7.14
C VAL A 114 3.42 -5.47 6.20
N GLU A 115 4.62 -5.85 6.58
CA GLU A 115 5.41 -6.80 5.83
C GLU A 115 5.05 -8.23 6.24
N ILE A 116 4.78 -9.08 5.26
CA ILE A 116 4.38 -10.47 5.45
C ILE A 116 5.54 -11.39 5.10
N PHE A 117 5.87 -12.29 6.02
CA PHE A 117 6.78 -13.39 5.80
C PHE A 117 5.99 -14.70 5.89
N MET A 118 5.81 -15.34 4.76
CA MET A 118 5.08 -16.59 4.69
C MET A 118 5.84 -17.71 5.43
N LYS A 119 5.11 -18.64 6.00
CA LYS A 119 5.66 -19.86 6.59
C LYS A 119 6.55 -20.58 5.57
N LYS A 120 7.67 -21.12 6.01
CA LYS A 120 8.66 -21.80 5.16
C LYS A 120 8.02 -22.75 4.15
N GLY A 121 8.35 -22.53 2.87
CA GLY A 121 7.84 -23.31 1.74
C GLY A 121 6.41 -22.97 1.29
N LYS A 122 5.80 -21.92 1.87
CA LYS A 122 4.52 -21.39 1.43
C LYS A 122 4.72 -20.11 0.63
N LYS A 123 3.88 -19.94 -0.40
CA LYS A 123 3.85 -18.75 -1.26
C LYS A 123 2.41 -18.35 -1.51
N VAL A 124 2.20 -17.07 -1.76
CA VAL A 124 0.91 -16.54 -2.21
C VAL A 124 1.06 -16.06 -3.63
N ARG A 125 0.14 -16.50 -4.50
CA ARG A 125 0.07 -15.96 -5.87
C ARG A 125 -0.54 -14.57 -5.84
N PHE A 126 0.07 -13.65 -6.60
CA PHE A 126 -0.48 -12.31 -6.78
C PHE A 126 -1.92 -12.35 -7.26
N THR A 127 -2.76 -11.56 -6.65
CA THR A 127 -4.16 -11.30 -7.02
C THR A 127 -4.49 -9.85 -6.73
N GLU A 128 -5.39 -9.27 -7.50
CA GLU A 128 -5.96 -7.94 -7.26
C GLU A 128 -7.10 -7.99 -6.23
N GLU A 129 -7.63 -9.19 -5.97
CA GLU A 129 -8.64 -9.42 -4.96
C GLU A 129 -8.03 -9.41 -3.54
N PRO A 130 -8.80 -8.97 -2.53
CA PRO A 130 -8.33 -9.00 -1.16
C PRO A 130 -8.09 -10.43 -0.68
N ILE A 131 -7.05 -10.60 0.11
CA ILE A 131 -6.69 -11.86 0.75
C ILE A 131 -6.81 -11.74 2.27
N LYS A 132 -6.78 -12.86 2.96
CA LYS A 132 -6.77 -12.90 4.42
C LYS A 132 -5.56 -13.70 4.90
N ILE A 133 -4.72 -13.06 5.70
CA ILE A 133 -3.47 -13.62 6.22
C ILE A 133 -3.58 -13.79 7.74
N ARG A 134 -3.12 -14.94 8.22
CA ARG A 134 -2.95 -15.20 9.65
C ARG A 134 -1.50 -15.47 9.95
N GLY A 135 -0.92 -14.82 10.97
CA GLY A 135 0.46 -15.00 11.37
C GLY A 135 0.78 -14.27 12.68
N THR A 136 2.04 -14.31 13.08
CA THR A 136 2.53 -13.76 14.34
C THR A 136 3.11 -12.36 14.15
N VAL A 137 2.61 -11.39 14.91
CA VAL A 137 3.12 -10.01 14.89
C VAL A 137 4.54 -9.97 15.43
N ARG A 138 5.41 -9.24 14.77
CA ARG A 138 6.73 -8.82 15.26
C ARG A 138 6.89 -7.32 15.09
N LEU A 139 7.15 -6.62 16.17
CA LEU A 139 7.55 -5.20 16.15
C LEU A 139 9.06 -5.11 15.93
N ASN A 140 9.46 -4.38 14.91
CA ASN A 140 10.85 -4.19 14.52
C ASN A 140 11.26 -2.73 14.76
N PRO A 141 12.05 -2.44 15.79
CA PRO A 141 12.55 -1.09 16.05
C PRO A 141 13.71 -0.68 15.12
N ASP A 142 14.34 -1.65 14.45
CA ASP A 142 15.48 -1.42 13.57
C ASP A 142 15.04 -1.51 12.12
N THR A 143 14.87 -0.35 11.51
CA THR A 143 14.44 -0.21 10.11
C THR A 143 15.59 0.20 9.18
N GLN A 144 16.85 0.18 9.66
CA GLN A 144 18.00 0.65 8.88
C GLN A 144 18.29 -0.20 7.64
N GLU A 145 17.83 -1.45 7.61
CA GLU A 145 18.00 -2.37 6.49
C GLU A 145 16.81 -2.36 5.50
N GLY A 146 15.89 -1.39 5.62
CA GLY A 146 14.71 -1.29 4.74
C GLY A 146 13.59 -2.27 5.08
N ASN A 147 13.65 -2.93 6.24
CA ASN A 147 12.57 -3.76 6.75
C ASN A 147 11.46 -2.90 7.37
N SER A 148 10.22 -3.36 7.30
CA SER A 148 9.09 -2.68 7.93
C SER A 148 9.13 -2.77 9.46
N GLU A 149 8.57 -1.75 10.11
CA GLU A 149 8.41 -1.66 11.56
C GLU A 149 7.48 -2.72 12.12
N ILE A 150 6.50 -3.14 11.34
CA ILE A 150 5.54 -4.17 11.73
C ILE A 150 5.57 -5.30 10.71
N GLN A 151 5.86 -6.49 11.19
CA GLN A 151 6.01 -7.68 10.39
C GLN A 151 5.05 -8.76 10.89
N ILE A 152 4.57 -9.60 9.98
CA ILE A 152 3.77 -10.78 10.28
C ILE A 152 4.58 -12.01 9.86
N LEU A 153 5.03 -12.75 10.84
CA LEU A 153 5.87 -13.93 10.65
C LEU A 153 5.06 -15.21 10.62
N ASP A 154 5.64 -16.25 9.99
CA ASP A 154 5.03 -17.59 9.85
C ASP A 154 3.61 -17.52 9.30
N ALA A 155 3.42 -16.65 8.32
CA ALA A 155 2.12 -16.30 7.79
C ALA A 155 1.51 -17.41 6.92
N GLU A 156 0.21 -17.57 7.01
CA GLU A 156 -0.59 -18.51 6.21
C GLU A 156 -1.78 -17.78 5.57
N LEU A 157 -2.10 -18.12 4.34
CA LEU A 157 -3.33 -17.71 3.65
C LEU A 157 -4.51 -18.52 4.21
N ILE A 158 -5.63 -17.84 4.55
CA ILE A 158 -6.83 -18.49 5.11
C ILE A 158 -8.10 -18.10 4.37
#